data_7f25bab4b4d2ce92736d89fec9d812e5
#
_entry.id   7f25bab4b4d2ce92736d89fec9d812e5
#
_cell.length_a   1.000
_cell.length_b   1.000
_cell.length_c   1.000
_cell.angle_alpha   90.00
_cell.angle_beta   90.00
_cell.angle_gamma   90.00
#
_symmetry.space_group_name_H-M   'P 1'
#
loop_
_entity.id
_entity.type
_entity.pdbx_description
1 polymer ?
#
loop_
_entity_poly.entity_id
_entity_poly.type
_entity_poly.pdbx_seq_one_letter_code
_entity_poly.pdbx_strand_id
1 'polypeptide(L)'
;MFANLLIILASSLVVIALFRRLQLPPVLGYLCVGLAVGPTALDWVNDSEDLPDLAELGVVFLLFSLGLEFSLTKMLALRRVVFGLGSLQVVGCSVLLGGLLIAFGVAPGIALLLGAGLALSSTAIVSKELTSLGEIFSSHGQNAIGVLLFQDVVAVLLLTLVPVFAGSSEQAWYWALPLTLGKTVVLFVGLLLASRWLLPRLFHEVAASHSAELFVLLALVIVLLTAWLTHLLGLSPALGAFLAGMLLGESHYRHQIEADIRPFRDILLGLFFVSIGMLIDLQLFVSHSLLILGMTLALMLIKGCVVAALVKLRGSDSETAWRSGLALAQGGEFCFALMAQMQQSRLIPDEFNGLLLAATFCSMLLTPLLLRAAPAIALRLHRKPNQQVQLEQITALNAQLQGHAVICGYGRVGQSIGRFLRNEQQAFIALDDDPERVQEAATEDSSVHYGDCRRGALLSAVGLERARLVVIAVDNSDVALAVLKEARHINPDVPILVRTRDDSQLAELKAAGANEVVPELLESSLMLASHALILLGLPDHQVQARVDEVRHNRYRLLHGFYTHPSTDEEAPINPD
;
A
#
# COMPACT_ATOMS: atom_id res chain seq x y z
N MET A 1 -0.54 -35.47 13.60
CA MET A 1 -1.40 -34.37 13.12
C MET A 1 -1.90 -33.42 14.22
N PHE A 2 -2.79 -33.79 15.19
CA PHE A 2 -3.35 -32.83 16.19
C PHE A 2 -2.30 -32.11 17.02
N ALA A 3 -1.28 -32.81 17.54
CA ALA A 3 -0.23 -32.19 18.36
C ALA A 3 0.57 -31.14 17.57
N ASN A 4 0.95 -31.48 16.32
CA ASN A 4 1.69 -30.56 15.44
C ASN A 4 0.87 -29.30 15.12
N LEU A 5 -0.43 -29.47 14.80
CA LEU A 5 -1.32 -28.34 14.55
C LEU A 5 -1.49 -27.45 15.80
N LEU A 6 -1.64 -28.07 16.99
CA LEU A 6 -1.74 -27.33 18.25
C LEU A 6 -0.46 -26.52 18.53
N ILE A 7 0.71 -27.12 18.33
CA ILE A 7 2.01 -26.45 18.53
C ILE A 7 2.12 -25.27 17.59
N ILE A 8 1.81 -25.45 16.29
CA ILE A 8 1.84 -24.39 15.29
C ILE A 8 0.90 -23.26 15.66
N LEU A 9 -0.35 -23.56 16.00
CA LEU A 9 -1.33 -22.52 16.32
C LEU A 9 -1.01 -21.79 17.62
N ALA A 10 -0.56 -22.52 18.66
CA ALA A 10 -0.19 -21.91 19.94
C ALA A 10 1.04 -21.02 19.83
N SER A 11 2.10 -21.49 19.14
CA SER A 11 3.30 -20.68 18.90
C SER A 11 3.01 -19.48 18.00
N SER A 12 2.16 -19.67 16.97
CA SER A 12 1.71 -18.56 16.10
C SER A 12 0.96 -17.49 16.89
N LEU A 13 0.05 -17.89 17.80
CA LEU A 13 -0.69 -16.95 18.63
C LEU A 13 0.26 -16.06 19.45
N VAL A 14 1.27 -16.64 20.07
CA VAL A 14 2.23 -15.89 20.91
C VAL A 14 3.09 -14.95 20.06
N VAL A 15 3.66 -15.46 18.97
CA VAL A 15 4.57 -14.69 18.13
C VAL A 15 3.83 -13.57 17.41
N ILE A 16 2.63 -13.83 16.88
CA ILE A 16 1.84 -12.80 16.20
C ILE A 16 1.38 -11.71 17.19
N ALA A 17 1.00 -12.08 18.43
CA ALA A 17 0.67 -11.10 19.46
C ALA A 17 1.87 -10.18 19.76
N LEU A 18 3.09 -10.74 19.80
CA LEU A 18 4.33 -9.97 19.94
C LEU A 18 4.59 -9.07 18.72
N PHE A 19 4.46 -9.60 17.50
CA PHE A 19 4.66 -8.85 16.26
C PHE A 19 3.66 -7.70 16.10
N ARG A 20 2.41 -7.91 16.52
CA ARG A 20 1.42 -6.82 16.56
C ARG A 20 1.82 -5.69 17.51
N ARG A 21 2.37 -6.00 18.70
CA ARG A 21 2.89 -4.99 19.62
C ARG A 21 4.08 -4.22 19.03
N LEU A 22 4.92 -4.90 18.25
CA LEU A 22 6.06 -4.31 17.54
C LEU A 22 5.65 -3.63 16.22
N GLN A 23 4.36 -3.62 15.89
CA GLN A 23 3.81 -3.08 14.62
C GLN A 23 4.37 -3.78 13.36
N LEU A 24 4.88 -5.01 13.49
CA LEU A 24 5.38 -5.81 12.38
C LEU A 24 4.25 -6.57 11.66
N PRO A 25 4.43 -6.89 10.36
CA PRO A 25 3.46 -7.68 9.61
C PRO A 25 3.34 -9.12 10.16
N PRO A 26 2.10 -9.68 10.28
CA PRO A 26 1.88 -11.05 10.78
C PRO A 26 2.58 -12.14 9.96
N VAL A 27 2.73 -11.95 8.65
CA VAL A 27 3.41 -12.87 7.73
C VAL A 27 4.82 -13.21 8.22
N LEU A 28 5.58 -12.20 8.65
CA LEU A 28 6.92 -12.40 9.21
C LEU A 28 6.88 -13.22 10.52
N GLY A 29 5.83 -13.05 11.33
CA GLY A 29 5.64 -13.82 12.55
C GLY A 29 5.42 -15.31 12.25
N TYR A 30 4.59 -15.64 11.26
CA TYR A 30 4.38 -17.02 10.83
C TYR A 30 5.67 -17.69 10.30
N LEU A 31 6.45 -16.98 9.49
CA LEU A 31 7.75 -17.47 9.01
C LEU A 31 8.74 -17.73 10.17
N CYS A 32 8.79 -16.82 11.15
CA CYS A 32 9.60 -17.01 12.36
C CYS A 32 9.14 -18.22 13.19
N VAL A 33 7.83 -18.44 13.30
CA VAL A 33 7.29 -19.63 13.97
C VAL A 33 7.75 -20.89 13.24
N GLY A 34 7.60 -20.95 11.91
CA GLY A 34 8.03 -22.10 11.11
C GLY A 34 9.51 -22.41 11.30
N LEU A 35 10.36 -21.38 11.21
CA LEU A 35 11.79 -21.51 11.48
C LEU A 35 12.08 -22.05 12.89
N ALA A 36 11.34 -21.60 13.91
CA ALA A 36 11.58 -21.98 15.31
C ALA A 36 11.08 -23.39 15.62
N VAL A 37 9.87 -23.78 15.15
CA VAL A 37 9.28 -25.10 15.47
C VAL A 37 9.72 -26.20 14.51
N GLY A 38 10.36 -25.83 13.40
CA GLY A 38 10.80 -26.72 12.34
C GLY A 38 11.91 -27.67 12.73
N PRO A 39 12.23 -28.63 11.84
CA PRO A 39 13.17 -29.73 12.11
C PRO A 39 14.60 -29.28 12.34
N THR A 40 14.98 -28.08 11.87
CA THR A 40 16.37 -27.58 11.98
C THR A 40 16.60 -26.72 13.22
N ALA A 41 15.55 -26.40 14.01
CA ALA A 41 15.67 -25.61 15.24
C ALA A 41 15.21 -26.40 16.47
N LEU A 42 13.93 -26.27 16.91
CA LEU A 42 13.41 -26.95 18.10
C LEU A 42 12.95 -28.39 17.86
N ASP A 43 12.76 -28.77 16.61
CA ASP A 43 12.29 -30.09 16.18
C ASP A 43 10.99 -30.54 16.86
N TRP A 44 10.10 -29.56 17.14
CA TRP A 44 8.80 -29.82 17.77
C TRP A 44 7.77 -30.36 16.78
N VAL A 45 7.92 -30.02 15.50
CA VAL A 45 7.07 -30.44 14.40
C VAL A 45 7.95 -31.17 13.39
N ASN A 46 7.90 -32.50 13.42
CA ASN A 46 8.57 -33.34 12.45
C ASN A 46 7.75 -33.37 11.16
N ASP A 47 8.41 -33.69 10.05
CA ASP A 47 7.80 -33.86 8.73
C ASP A 47 6.55 -34.74 8.83
N SER A 48 5.39 -34.12 8.90
CA SER A 48 4.13 -34.81 8.74
C SER A 48 3.74 -34.71 7.27
N GLU A 49 3.44 -35.86 6.66
CA GLU A 49 2.97 -35.95 5.27
C GLU A 49 1.77 -35.03 4.97
N ASP A 50 1.05 -34.61 6.01
CA ASP A 50 -0.14 -33.77 5.92
C ASP A 50 0.13 -32.24 5.81
N LEU A 51 1.32 -31.76 6.20
CA LEU A 51 1.62 -30.33 6.21
C LEU A 51 1.73 -29.70 4.81
N PRO A 52 2.35 -30.36 3.81
CA PRO A 52 2.40 -29.85 2.44
C PRO A 52 1.02 -29.65 1.84
N ASP A 53 0.08 -30.55 2.07
CA ASP A 53 -1.29 -30.46 1.55
C ASP A 53 -2.05 -29.26 2.16
N LEU A 54 -1.89 -29.04 3.47
CA LEU A 54 -2.46 -27.87 4.16
C LEU A 54 -1.83 -26.55 3.67
N ALA A 55 -0.53 -26.58 3.39
CA ALA A 55 0.17 -25.43 2.83
C ALA A 55 -0.30 -25.11 1.40
N GLU A 56 -0.56 -26.13 0.57
CA GLU A 56 -1.11 -25.93 -0.77
C GLU A 56 -2.50 -25.29 -0.72
N LEU A 57 -3.38 -25.73 0.20
CA LEU A 57 -4.65 -25.06 0.45
C LEU A 57 -4.45 -23.60 0.86
N GLY A 58 -3.44 -23.29 1.65
CA GLY A 58 -3.09 -21.91 2.00
C GLY A 58 -2.79 -21.04 0.78
N VAL A 59 -2.03 -21.56 -0.20
CA VAL A 59 -1.75 -20.88 -1.48
C VAL A 59 -3.03 -20.70 -2.29
N VAL A 60 -3.90 -21.71 -2.33
CA VAL A 60 -5.20 -21.65 -3.02
C VAL A 60 -6.05 -20.51 -2.46
N PHE A 61 -6.16 -20.41 -1.13
CA PHE A 61 -6.95 -19.34 -0.49
C PHE A 61 -6.28 -17.97 -0.58
N LEU A 62 -4.95 -17.90 -0.56
CA LEU A 62 -4.21 -16.67 -0.82
C LEU A 62 -4.55 -16.12 -2.20
N LEU A 63 -4.44 -16.95 -3.24
CA LEU A 63 -4.70 -16.53 -4.60
C LEU A 63 -6.18 -16.26 -4.89
N PHE A 64 -7.07 -16.99 -4.23
CA PHE A 64 -8.49 -16.67 -4.26
C PHE A 64 -8.76 -15.26 -3.69
N SER A 65 -8.20 -14.94 -2.52
CA SER A 65 -8.35 -13.61 -1.92
C SER A 65 -7.77 -12.51 -2.80
N LEU A 66 -6.59 -12.76 -3.39
CA LEU A 66 -5.98 -11.84 -4.34
C LEU A 66 -6.91 -11.59 -5.54
N GLY A 67 -7.52 -12.67 -6.06
CA GLY A 67 -8.53 -12.58 -7.10
C GLY A 67 -9.75 -11.73 -6.69
N LEU A 68 -10.25 -11.89 -5.46
CA LEU A 68 -11.35 -11.06 -4.92
C LEU A 68 -10.99 -9.58 -4.81
N GLU A 69 -9.76 -9.28 -4.43
CA GLU A 69 -9.24 -7.92 -4.31
C GLU A 69 -8.94 -7.29 -5.67
N PHE A 70 -8.81 -8.12 -6.72
CA PHE A 70 -8.51 -7.68 -8.06
C PHE A 70 -9.63 -6.80 -8.61
N SER A 71 -9.28 -5.58 -9.01
CA SER A 71 -10.23 -4.61 -9.57
C SER A 71 -9.74 -4.08 -10.90
N LEU A 72 -10.41 -4.50 -11.97
CA LEU A 72 -10.15 -3.98 -13.32
C LEU A 72 -10.26 -2.46 -13.38
N THR A 73 -11.23 -1.88 -12.67
CA THR A 73 -11.44 -0.44 -12.62
C THR A 73 -10.24 0.30 -12.04
N LYS A 74 -9.66 -0.20 -10.92
CA LYS A 74 -8.44 0.38 -10.32
C LYS A 74 -7.25 0.22 -11.26
N MET A 75 -7.11 -0.94 -11.88
CA MET A 75 -6.03 -1.22 -12.82
C MET A 75 -6.09 -0.31 -14.06
N LEU A 76 -7.29 -0.07 -14.60
CA LEU A 76 -7.49 0.84 -15.72
C LEU A 76 -7.29 2.31 -15.32
N ALA A 77 -7.67 2.70 -14.11
CA ALA A 77 -7.39 4.04 -13.57
C ALA A 77 -5.88 4.32 -13.48
N LEU A 78 -5.10 3.32 -13.04
CA LEU A 78 -3.63 3.40 -12.90
C LEU A 78 -2.88 2.78 -14.09
N ARG A 79 -3.52 2.60 -15.26
CA ARG A 79 -2.99 1.83 -16.40
C ARG A 79 -1.57 2.22 -16.82
N ARG A 80 -1.21 3.51 -16.76
CA ARG A 80 0.13 3.98 -17.13
C ARG A 80 1.21 3.49 -16.15
N VAL A 81 0.88 3.40 -14.86
CA VAL A 81 1.79 2.88 -13.84
C VAL A 81 1.79 1.35 -13.89
N VAL A 82 0.62 0.73 -13.86
CA VAL A 82 0.46 -0.74 -13.83
C VAL A 82 1.13 -1.39 -15.04
N PHE A 83 0.71 -1.05 -16.25
CA PHE A 83 1.23 -1.67 -17.48
C PHE A 83 2.53 -1.04 -17.98
N GLY A 84 2.82 0.22 -17.64
CA GLY A 84 4.03 0.90 -18.06
C GLY A 84 5.19 0.67 -17.09
N LEU A 85 5.07 1.13 -15.83
CA LEU A 85 6.13 0.99 -14.84
C LEU A 85 6.25 -0.44 -14.34
N GLY A 86 5.11 -1.10 -14.08
CA GLY A 86 5.06 -2.48 -13.57
C GLY A 86 5.70 -3.47 -14.53
N SER A 87 5.36 -3.42 -15.83
CA SER A 87 5.95 -4.32 -16.82
C SER A 87 7.46 -4.09 -16.99
N LEU A 88 7.89 -2.84 -17.07
CA LEU A 88 9.31 -2.51 -17.17
C LEU A 88 10.11 -2.96 -15.93
N GLN A 89 9.52 -2.81 -14.74
CA GLN A 89 10.14 -3.25 -13.48
C GLN A 89 10.27 -4.78 -13.46
N VAL A 90 9.19 -5.52 -13.73
CA VAL A 90 9.23 -6.99 -13.70
C VAL A 90 10.22 -7.50 -14.74
N VAL A 91 10.15 -7.05 -15.99
CA VAL A 91 11.07 -7.48 -17.04
C VAL A 91 12.53 -7.09 -16.70
N GLY A 92 12.75 -5.84 -16.30
CA GLY A 92 14.09 -5.36 -15.98
C GLY A 92 14.73 -6.11 -14.81
N CYS A 93 13.98 -6.32 -13.71
CA CYS A 93 14.47 -7.09 -12.58
C CYS A 93 14.65 -8.57 -12.92
N SER A 94 13.72 -9.17 -13.68
CA SER A 94 13.82 -10.58 -14.11
C SER A 94 15.06 -10.83 -14.96
N VAL A 95 15.35 -9.94 -15.91
CA VAL A 95 16.54 -10.06 -16.78
C VAL A 95 17.82 -9.88 -15.97
N LEU A 96 17.89 -8.90 -15.08
CA LEU A 96 19.08 -8.66 -14.27
C LEU A 96 19.31 -9.76 -13.23
N LEU A 97 18.29 -10.14 -12.47
CA LEU A 97 18.40 -11.20 -11.46
C LEU A 97 18.57 -12.58 -12.12
N GLY A 98 17.80 -12.87 -13.18
CA GLY A 98 17.94 -14.09 -13.95
C GLY A 98 19.30 -14.18 -14.65
N GLY A 99 19.80 -13.09 -15.23
CA GLY A 99 21.13 -13.01 -15.81
C GLY A 99 22.24 -13.27 -14.79
N LEU A 100 22.08 -12.75 -13.57
CA LEU A 100 23.00 -13.04 -12.46
C LEU A 100 22.98 -14.54 -12.10
N LEU A 101 21.80 -15.16 -12.01
CA LEU A 101 21.66 -16.59 -11.74
C LEU A 101 22.26 -17.46 -12.85
N ILE A 102 22.12 -17.07 -14.12
CA ILE A 102 22.77 -17.73 -15.26
C ILE A 102 24.30 -17.65 -15.12
N ALA A 103 24.84 -16.50 -14.70
CA ALA A 103 26.26 -16.33 -14.47
C ALA A 103 26.80 -17.24 -13.35
N PHE A 104 25.95 -17.63 -12.40
CA PHE A 104 26.25 -18.63 -11.37
C PHE A 104 25.94 -20.07 -11.80
N GLY A 105 25.62 -20.32 -13.07
CA GLY A 105 25.46 -21.66 -13.64
C GLY A 105 24.06 -22.25 -13.55
N VAL A 106 23.05 -21.46 -13.17
CA VAL A 106 21.65 -21.91 -13.19
C VAL A 106 21.15 -21.97 -14.64
N ALA A 107 20.43 -23.04 -14.99
CA ALA A 107 19.85 -23.22 -16.32
C ALA A 107 18.96 -22.01 -16.72
N PRO A 108 19.07 -21.49 -17.96
CA PRO A 108 18.47 -20.22 -18.35
C PRO A 108 16.95 -20.12 -18.10
N GLY A 109 16.19 -21.19 -18.36
CA GLY A 109 14.73 -21.20 -18.13
C GLY A 109 14.38 -21.08 -16.65
N ILE A 110 15.10 -21.85 -15.79
CA ILE A 110 14.93 -21.83 -14.34
C ILE A 110 15.40 -20.49 -13.76
N ALA A 111 16.53 -19.97 -14.25
CA ALA A 111 17.09 -18.69 -13.81
C ALA A 111 16.15 -17.51 -14.12
N LEU A 112 15.50 -17.50 -15.29
CA LEU A 112 14.52 -16.48 -15.64
C LEU A 112 13.24 -16.59 -14.78
N LEU A 113 12.78 -17.82 -14.51
CA LEU A 113 11.63 -18.07 -13.66
C LEU A 113 11.89 -17.61 -12.21
N LEU A 114 13.05 -17.97 -11.66
CA LEU A 114 13.50 -17.49 -10.33
C LEU A 114 13.70 -15.98 -10.30
N GLY A 115 14.37 -15.43 -11.34
CA GLY A 115 14.57 -13.98 -11.45
C GLY A 115 13.26 -13.20 -11.51
N ALA A 116 12.26 -13.75 -12.20
CA ALA A 116 10.91 -13.18 -12.22
C ALA A 116 10.21 -13.29 -10.87
N GLY A 117 10.35 -14.42 -10.16
CA GLY A 117 9.84 -14.58 -8.80
C GLY A 117 10.50 -13.60 -7.82
N LEU A 118 11.83 -13.44 -7.88
CA LEU A 118 12.56 -12.48 -7.06
C LEU A 118 12.24 -11.01 -7.42
N ALA A 119 11.77 -10.73 -8.65
CA ALA A 119 11.32 -9.42 -9.07
C ALA A 119 10.03 -8.97 -8.38
N LEU A 120 9.21 -9.92 -7.89
CA LEU A 120 7.99 -9.64 -7.14
C LEU A 120 8.32 -9.03 -5.78
N SER A 121 7.44 -8.15 -5.28
CA SER A 121 7.55 -7.50 -3.97
C SER A 121 6.31 -7.80 -3.14
N SER A 122 6.39 -7.67 -1.81
CA SER A 122 5.27 -7.98 -0.92
C SER A 122 4.21 -6.88 -0.93
N THR A 123 3.05 -7.19 -1.48
CA THR A 123 1.88 -6.31 -1.49
C THR A 123 1.38 -6.06 -0.06
N ALA A 124 1.33 -7.09 0.78
CA ALA A 124 0.83 -7.01 2.15
C ALA A 124 1.70 -6.09 3.04
N ILE A 125 3.02 -6.18 2.94
CA ILE A 125 3.93 -5.36 3.77
C ILE A 125 3.92 -3.91 3.29
N VAL A 126 4.08 -3.68 1.99
CA VAL A 126 4.19 -2.32 1.43
C VAL A 126 2.89 -1.54 1.61
N SER A 127 1.73 -2.13 1.28
CA SER A 127 0.44 -1.45 1.42
C SER A 127 0.15 -1.10 2.88
N LYS A 128 0.43 -2.02 3.83
CA LYS A 128 0.25 -1.79 5.26
C LYS A 128 1.15 -0.66 5.78
N GLU A 129 2.45 -0.67 5.44
CA GLU A 129 3.39 0.37 5.88
C GLU A 129 3.06 1.73 5.27
N LEU A 130 2.77 1.81 3.96
CA LEU A 130 2.35 3.05 3.32
C LEU A 130 1.05 3.61 3.91
N THR A 131 0.10 2.74 4.27
CA THR A 131 -1.13 3.14 4.94
C THR A 131 -0.84 3.68 6.35
N SER A 132 0.02 3.01 7.12
CA SER A 132 0.39 3.44 8.47
C SER A 132 1.15 4.77 8.49
N LEU A 133 1.92 5.05 7.43
CA LEU A 133 2.62 6.31 7.23
C LEU A 133 1.74 7.42 6.61
N GLY A 134 0.50 7.10 6.21
CA GLY A 134 -0.39 8.03 5.51
C GLY A 134 0.04 8.37 4.07
N GLU A 135 0.91 7.55 3.47
CA GLU A 135 1.58 7.83 2.19
C GLU A 135 1.04 7.02 1.00
N ILE A 136 -0.05 6.27 1.18
CA ILE A 136 -0.61 5.40 0.13
C ILE A 136 -1.08 6.18 -1.10
N PHE A 137 -1.50 7.43 -0.92
CA PHE A 137 -1.96 8.32 -1.99
C PHE A 137 -0.87 9.28 -2.50
N SER A 138 0.34 9.23 -1.93
CA SER A 138 1.48 10.00 -2.45
C SER A 138 1.95 9.48 -3.81
N SER A 139 2.70 10.27 -4.58
CA SER A 139 3.23 9.88 -5.90
C SER A 139 4.04 8.57 -5.83
N HIS A 140 4.91 8.41 -4.83
CA HIS A 140 5.66 7.16 -4.65
C HIS A 140 4.77 6.00 -4.16
N GLY A 141 3.75 6.28 -3.35
CA GLY A 141 2.76 5.30 -2.91
C GLY A 141 1.94 4.76 -4.08
N GLN A 142 1.43 5.63 -4.94
CA GLN A 142 0.70 5.23 -6.16
C GLN A 142 1.57 4.45 -7.14
N ASN A 143 2.85 4.84 -7.31
CA ASN A 143 3.80 4.08 -8.09
C ASN A 143 4.00 2.67 -7.52
N ALA A 144 4.22 2.55 -6.20
CA ALA A 144 4.38 1.27 -5.53
C ALA A 144 3.14 0.39 -5.70
N ILE A 145 1.95 0.89 -5.37
CA ILE A 145 0.68 0.15 -5.49
C ILE A 145 0.41 -0.26 -6.94
N GLY A 146 0.64 0.63 -7.91
CA GLY A 146 0.46 0.29 -9.31
C GLY A 146 1.39 -0.83 -9.80
N VAL A 147 2.67 -0.83 -9.37
CA VAL A 147 3.62 -1.89 -9.69
C VAL A 147 3.20 -3.21 -9.01
N LEU A 148 2.82 -3.17 -7.73
CA LEU A 148 2.36 -4.34 -6.98
C LEU A 148 1.13 -5.00 -7.63
N LEU A 149 0.15 -4.22 -8.08
CA LEU A 149 -1.02 -4.74 -8.81
C LEU A 149 -0.62 -5.48 -10.10
N PHE A 150 0.41 -5.02 -10.81
CA PHE A 150 0.93 -5.73 -11.96
C PHE A 150 1.67 -7.00 -11.56
N GLN A 151 2.48 -6.94 -10.52
CA GLN A 151 3.22 -8.08 -9.98
C GLN A 151 2.30 -9.21 -9.52
N ASP A 152 1.15 -8.90 -8.92
CA ASP A 152 0.16 -9.88 -8.47
C ASP A 152 -0.39 -10.70 -9.65
N VAL A 153 -0.64 -10.07 -10.80
CA VAL A 153 -1.02 -10.78 -12.04
C VAL A 153 0.11 -11.66 -12.55
N VAL A 154 1.34 -11.13 -12.53
CA VAL A 154 2.53 -11.89 -12.97
C VAL A 154 2.80 -13.08 -12.03
N ALA A 155 2.59 -12.95 -10.72
CA ALA A 155 2.75 -14.03 -9.77
C ALA A 155 1.90 -15.26 -10.13
N VAL A 156 0.65 -15.05 -10.49
CA VAL A 156 -0.26 -16.11 -10.93
C VAL A 156 0.25 -16.79 -12.21
N LEU A 157 0.74 -15.99 -13.16
CA LEU A 157 1.32 -16.53 -14.40
C LEU A 157 2.57 -17.36 -14.12
N LEU A 158 3.47 -16.88 -13.24
CA LEU A 158 4.69 -17.61 -12.87
C LEU A 158 4.37 -18.95 -12.21
N LEU A 159 3.42 -19.00 -11.28
CA LEU A 159 3.00 -20.24 -10.62
C LEU A 159 2.41 -21.25 -11.61
N THR A 160 1.75 -20.79 -12.68
CA THR A 160 1.25 -21.67 -13.75
C THR A 160 2.35 -22.20 -14.67
N LEU A 161 3.50 -21.52 -14.73
CA LEU A 161 4.62 -21.94 -15.57
C LEU A 161 5.49 -23.03 -14.91
N VAL A 162 5.53 -23.14 -13.57
CA VAL A 162 6.35 -24.13 -12.87
C VAL A 162 6.09 -25.56 -13.36
N PRO A 163 4.84 -26.05 -13.43
CA PRO A 163 4.57 -27.40 -13.95
C PRO A 163 5.02 -27.61 -15.40
N VAL A 164 4.99 -26.57 -16.22
CA VAL A 164 5.43 -26.63 -17.62
C VAL A 164 6.93 -26.92 -17.69
N PHE A 165 7.73 -26.26 -16.84
CA PHE A 165 9.17 -26.51 -16.75
C PHE A 165 9.51 -27.84 -16.08
N ALA A 166 8.67 -28.33 -15.17
CA ALA A 166 8.87 -29.60 -14.47
C ALA A 166 8.56 -30.82 -15.36
N GLY A 167 7.59 -30.71 -16.27
CA GLY A 167 7.11 -31.81 -17.11
C GLY A 167 7.76 -31.93 -18.48
N SER A 168 8.58 -30.98 -18.90
CA SER A 168 9.14 -30.93 -20.25
C SER A 168 10.63 -31.28 -20.25
N SER A 169 11.03 -32.27 -21.08
CA SER A 169 12.40 -32.36 -21.60
C SER A 169 12.75 -31.04 -22.29
N GLU A 170 14.00 -30.59 -22.24
CA GLU A 170 14.47 -29.27 -22.75
C GLU A 170 13.99 -28.85 -24.15
N GLN A 171 13.51 -29.78 -24.96
CA GLN A 171 13.03 -29.53 -26.31
C GLN A 171 11.50 -29.34 -26.45
N ALA A 172 10.72 -29.57 -25.41
CA ALA A 172 9.25 -29.58 -25.52
C ALA A 172 8.53 -28.32 -24.97
N TRP A 173 9.25 -27.39 -24.34
CA TRP A 173 8.62 -26.23 -23.68
C TRP A 173 7.89 -25.28 -24.65
N TYR A 174 8.34 -25.12 -25.91
CA TYR A 174 7.66 -24.26 -26.90
C TYR A 174 6.32 -24.81 -27.38
N TRP A 175 6.08 -26.12 -27.24
CA TRP A 175 4.76 -26.71 -27.51
C TRP A 175 3.90 -26.77 -26.25
N ALA A 176 4.51 -26.98 -25.08
CA ALA A 176 3.81 -27.00 -23.81
C ALA A 176 3.23 -25.63 -23.45
N LEU A 177 3.96 -24.55 -23.73
CA LEU A 177 3.52 -23.19 -23.41
C LEU A 177 2.24 -22.77 -24.15
N PRO A 178 2.10 -22.87 -25.50
CA PRO A 178 0.87 -22.55 -26.19
C PRO A 178 -0.30 -23.44 -25.78
N LEU A 179 -0.04 -24.72 -25.51
CA LEU A 179 -1.08 -25.64 -25.04
C LEU A 179 -1.60 -25.26 -23.66
N THR A 180 -0.70 -24.91 -22.73
CA THR A 180 -1.06 -24.45 -21.38
C THR A 180 -1.84 -23.13 -21.44
N LEU A 181 -1.40 -22.18 -22.25
CA LEU A 181 -2.14 -20.93 -22.48
C LEU A 181 -3.52 -21.20 -23.09
N GLY A 182 -3.62 -22.10 -24.06
CA GLY A 182 -4.89 -22.51 -24.65
C GLY A 182 -5.86 -23.08 -23.61
N LYS A 183 -5.38 -24.02 -22.78
CA LYS A 183 -6.17 -24.58 -21.66
C LYS A 183 -6.62 -23.51 -20.66
N THR A 184 -5.72 -22.57 -20.32
CA THR A 184 -6.03 -21.45 -19.42
C THR A 184 -7.12 -20.54 -20.00
N VAL A 185 -7.05 -20.21 -21.28
CA VAL A 185 -8.06 -19.39 -21.96
C VAL A 185 -9.41 -20.12 -21.99
N VAL A 186 -9.44 -21.41 -22.34
CA VAL A 186 -10.68 -22.20 -22.36
C VAL A 186 -11.31 -22.26 -20.96
N LEU A 187 -10.51 -22.51 -19.95
CA LEU A 187 -10.96 -22.49 -18.56
C LEU A 187 -11.53 -21.12 -18.16
N PHE A 188 -10.81 -20.05 -18.47
CA PHE A 188 -11.23 -18.68 -18.16
C PHE A 188 -12.56 -18.34 -18.81
N VAL A 189 -12.72 -18.66 -20.10
CA VAL A 189 -13.99 -18.46 -20.82
C VAL A 189 -15.11 -19.30 -20.21
N GLY A 190 -14.85 -20.57 -19.87
CA GLY A 190 -15.81 -21.43 -19.20
C GLY A 190 -16.26 -20.87 -17.83
N LEU A 191 -15.33 -20.41 -17.03
CA LEU A 191 -15.62 -19.77 -15.74
C LEU A 191 -16.33 -18.42 -15.90
N LEU A 192 -15.99 -17.62 -16.91
CA LEU A 192 -16.72 -16.39 -17.25
C LEU A 192 -18.18 -16.67 -17.61
N LEU A 193 -18.43 -17.69 -18.38
CA LEU A 193 -19.79 -18.12 -18.70
C LEU A 193 -20.54 -18.59 -17.46
N ALA A 194 -19.90 -19.41 -16.64
CA ALA A 194 -20.46 -19.87 -15.36
C ALA A 194 -20.74 -18.68 -14.41
N SER A 195 -19.86 -17.68 -14.34
CA SER A 195 -20.06 -16.50 -13.49
C SER A 195 -21.24 -15.64 -13.90
N ARG A 196 -21.53 -15.58 -15.21
CA ARG A 196 -22.67 -14.79 -15.71
C ARG A 196 -24.02 -15.49 -15.57
N TRP A 197 -24.04 -16.82 -15.61
CA TRP A 197 -25.30 -17.58 -15.71
C TRP A 197 -25.59 -18.42 -14.46
N LEU A 198 -24.59 -19.10 -13.92
CA LEU A 198 -24.75 -20.06 -12.84
C LEU A 198 -24.58 -19.38 -11.48
N LEU A 199 -23.49 -18.64 -11.27
CA LEU A 199 -23.17 -18.06 -9.96
C LEU A 199 -24.24 -17.08 -9.43
N PRO A 200 -24.81 -16.16 -10.23
CA PRO A 200 -25.85 -15.27 -9.72
C PRO A 200 -27.09 -16.01 -9.22
N ARG A 201 -27.45 -17.10 -9.88
CA ARG A 201 -28.59 -17.94 -9.47
C ARG A 201 -28.31 -18.65 -8.17
N LEU A 202 -27.12 -19.29 -8.05
CA LEU A 202 -26.73 -19.99 -6.83
C LEU A 202 -26.62 -19.04 -5.63
N PHE A 203 -25.98 -17.90 -5.80
CA PHE A 203 -25.87 -16.89 -4.74
C PHE A 203 -27.21 -16.28 -4.37
N HIS A 204 -28.11 -16.09 -5.33
CA HIS A 204 -29.47 -15.59 -5.06
C HIS A 204 -30.28 -16.57 -4.19
N GLU A 205 -30.28 -17.86 -4.53
CA GLU A 205 -30.94 -18.92 -3.76
C GLU A 205 -30.37 -19.03 -2.34
N VAL A 206 -29.04 -19.02 -2.22
CA VAL A 206 -28.38 -19.09 -0.92
C VAL A 206 -28.60 -17.82 -0.09
N ALA A 207 -28.55 -16.64 -0.70
CA ALA A 207 -28.84 -15.37 -0.02
C ALA A 207 -30.31 -15.29 0.45
N ALA A 208 -31.24 -15.84 -0.35
CA ALA A 208 -32.65 -15.92 0.03
C ALA A 208 -32.90 -16.84 1.25
N SER A 209 -32.00 -17.79 1.53
CA SER A 209 -32.09 -18.64 2.72
C SER A 209 -31.70 -17.93 4.02
N HIS A 210 -31.10 -16.74 3.96
CA HIS A 210 -30.57 -15.94 5.10
C HIS A 210 -29.60 -16.75 6.00
N SER A 211 -28.96 -17.79 5.48
CA SER A 211 -27.97 -18.63 6.20
C SER A 211 -26.57 -18.23 5.83
N ALA A 212 -25.81 -17.67 6.79
CA ALA A 212 -24.39 -17.37 6.63
C ALA A 212 -23.56 -18.64 6.38
N GLU A 213 -23.95 -19.77 6.97
CA GLU A 213 -23.27 -21.05 6.78
C GLU A 213 -23.32 -21.54 5.33
N LEU A 214 -24.51 -21.48 4.70
CA LEU A 214 -24.68 -21.87 3.29
C LEU A 214 -23.90 -20.96 2.36
N PHE A 215 -23.79 -19.69 2.71
CA PHE A 215 -23.04 -18.70 1.92
C PHE A 215 -21.53 -19.01 1.93
N VAL A 216 -20.97 -19.27 3.12
CA VAL A 216 -19.57 -19.69 3.27
C VAL A 216 -19.30 -21.00 2.55
N LEU A 217 -20.18 -22.01 2.74
CA LEU A 217 -20.03 -23.30 2.08
C LEU A 217 -20.05 -23.17 0.55
N LEU A 218 -20.96 -22.37 -0.01
CA LEU A 218 -21.01 -22.14 -1.46
C LEU A 218 -19.70 -21.53 -1.97
N ALA A 219 -19.19 -20.50 -1.27
CA ALA A 219 -17.94 -19.87 -1.66
C ALA A 219 -16.75 -20.83 -1.58
N LEU A 220 -16.65 -21.63 -0.50
CA LEU A 220 -15.62 -22.67 -0.35
C LEU A 220 -15.71 -23.73 -1.45
N VAL A 221 -16.92 -24.21 -1.76
CA VAL A 221 -17.14 -25.19 -2.84
C VAL A 221 -16.70 -24.61 -4.19
N ILE A 222 -17.02 -23.37 -4.49
CA ILE A 222 -16.59 -22.74 -5.75
C ILE A 222 -15.06 -22.66 -5.84
N VAL A 223 -14.39 -22.24 -4.77
CA VAL A 223 -12.92 -22.14 -4.72
C VAL A 223 -12.27 -23.51 -4.93
N LEU A 224 -12.70 -24.50 -4.15
CA LEU A 224 -12.12 -25.86 -4.21
C LEU A 224 -12.45 -26.57 -5.52
N LEU A 225 -13.67 -26.40 -6.04
CA LEU A 225 -14.08 -26.96 -7.34
C LEU A 225 -13.26 -26.40 -8.49
N THR A 226 -13.02 -25.08 -8.50
CA THR A 226 -12.22 -24.45 -9.55
C THR A 226 -10.75 -24.83 -9.43
N ALA A 227 -10.20 -24.92 -8.23
CA ALA A 227 -8.84 -25.42 -7.98
C ALA A 227 -8.68 -26.88 -8.41
N TRP A 228 -9.66 -27.74 -8.11
CA TRP A 228 -9.67 -29.14 -8.54
C TRP A 228 -9.80 -29.28 -10.07
N LEU A 229 -10.66 -28.46 -10.71
CA LEU A 229 -10.84 -28.48 -12.17
C LEU A 229 -9.55 -28.06 -12.89
N THR A 230 -8.83 -27.05 -12.39
CA THR A 230 -7.53 -26.67 -12.94
C THR A 230 -6.50 -27.78 -12.78
N HIS A 231 -6.48 -28.45 -11.64
CA HIS A 231 -5.59 -29.59 -11.40
C HIS A 231 -5.84 -30.72 -12.40
N LEU A 232 -7.10 -31.08 -12.67
CA LEU A 232 -7.47 -32.08 -13.68
C LEU A 232 -7.00 -31.72 -15.10
N LEU A 233 -6.93 -30.42 -15.42
CA LEU A 233 -6.43 -29.93 -16.70
C LEU A 233 -4.89 -29.89 -16.78
N GLY A 234 -4.20 -30.27 -15.69
CA GLY A 234 -2.74 -30.20 -15.55
C GLY A 234 -2.23 -28.76 -15.38
N LEU A 235 -3.08 -27.89 -14.83
CA LEU A 235 -2.75 -26.51 -14.44
C LEU A 235 -2.61 -26.42 -12.93
N SER A 236 -2.01 -25.33 -12.43
CA SER A 236 -1.90 -25.10 -10.98
C SER A 236 -3.28 -24.87 -10.34
N PRO A 237 -3.60 -25.54 -9.20
CA PRO A 237 -4.83 -25.29 -8.43
C PRO A 237 -5.00 -23.82 -8.04
N ALA A 238 -3.89 -23.18 -7.76
CA ALA A 238 -3.78 -21.76 -7.43
C ALA A 238 -4.36 -20.84 -8.52
N LEU A 239 -4.16 -21.18 -9.81
CA LEU A 239 -4.75 -20.44 -10.94
C LEU A 239 -6.28 -20.51 -10.90
N GLY A 240 -6.85 -21.70 -10.64
CA GLY A 240 -8.30 -21.86 -10.55
C GLY A 240 -8.91 -20.99 -9.45
N ALA A 241 -8.28 -21.01 -8.29
CA ALA A 241 -8.69 -20.19 -7.15
C ALA A 241 -8.63 -18.69 -7.47
N PHE A 242 -7.56 -18.23 -8.10
CA PHE A 242 -7.43 -16.82 -8.52
C PHE A 242 -8.53 -16.42 -9.52
N LEU A 243 -8.77 -17.25 -10.54
CA LEU A 243 -9.81 -16.97 -11.51
C LEU A 243 -11.21 -16.94 -10.88
N ALA A 244 -11.50 -17.88 -9.97
CA ALA A 244 -12.74 -17.87 -9.19
C ALA A 244 -12.87 -16.60 -8.35
N GLY A 245 -11.79 -16.21 -7.65
CA GLY A 245 -11.74 -14.99 -6.86
C GLY A 245 -12.01 -13.74 -7.70
N MET A 246 -11.38 -13.62 -8.86
CA MET A 246 -11.56 -12.49 -9.78
C MET A 246 -13.01 -12.40 -10.28
N LEU A 247 -13.63 -13.52 -10.62
CA LEU A 247 -15.03 -13.54 -11.07
C LEU A 247 -16.02 -13.21 -9.95
N LEU A 248 -15.76 -13.69 -8.72
CA LEU A 248 -16.56 -13.36 -7.55
C LEU A 248 -16.32 -11.94 -7.06
N GLY A 249 -15.13 -11.39 -7.28
CA GLY A 249 -14.76 -10.02 -6.96
C GLY A 249 -15.53 -8.96 -7.76
N GLU A 250 -16.06 -9.30 -8.94
CA GLU A 250 -16.95 -8.45 -9.72
C GLU A 250 -18.44 -8.62 -9.35
N SER A 251 -18.78 -9.55 -8.46
CA SER A 251 -20.15 -9.80 -8.03
C SER A 251 -20.62 -8.79 -6.97
N HIS A 252 -21.94 -8.60 -6.86
CA HIS A 252 -22.55 -7.78 -5.80
C HIS A 252 -22.28 -8.34 -4.40
N TYR A 253 -21.92 -9.60 -4.28
CA TYR A 253 -21.67 -10.30 -3.00
C TYR A 253 -20.20 -10.27 -2.58
N ARG A 254 -19.33 -9.56 -3.30
CA ARG A 254 -17.88 -9.48 -3.05
C ARG A 254 -17.53 -9.24 -1.59
N HIS A 255 -18.09 -8.19 -0.99
CA HIS A 255 -17.75 -7.80 0.39
C HIS A 255 -18.18 -8.84 1.42
N GLN A 256 -19.32 -9.50 1.18
CA GLN A 256 -19.80 -10.59 2.02
C GLN A 256 -18.85 -11.79 1.93
N ILE A 257 -18.51 -12.22 0.70
CA ILE A 257 -17.59 -13.33 0.45
C ILE A 257 -16.23 -13.06 1.11
N GLU A 258 -15.71 -11.85 0.93
CA GLU A 258 -14.43 -11.44 1.52
C GLU A 258 -14.47 -11.50 3.05
N ALA A 259 -15.53 -10.98 3.68
CA ALA A 259 -15.69 -10.98 5.13
C ALA A 259 -15.79 -12.41 5.70
N ASP A 260 -16.57 -13.26 5.05
CA ASP A 260 -16.88 -14.60 5.53
C ASP A 260 -15.72 -15.60 5.32
N ILE A 261 -14.94 -15.42 4.24
CA ILE A 261 -13.76 -16.29 3.96
C ILE A 261 -12.51 -15.84 4.70
N ARG A 262 -12.41 -14.58 5.06
CA ARG A 262 -11.23 -13.99 5.69
C ARG A 262 -10.65 -14.80 6.87
N PRO A 263 -11.45 -15.31 7.84
CA PRO A 263 -10.91 -16.10 8.94
C PRO A 263 -10.23 -17.41 8.48
N PHE A 264 -10.81 -18.09 7.51
CA PHE A 264 -10.25 -19.32 6.94
C PHE A 264 -8.95 -19.02 6.17
N ARG A 265 -8.97 -18.00 5.33
CA ARG A 265 -7.79 -17.53 4.61
C ARG A 265 -6.65 -17.22 5.57
N ASP A 266 -6.89 -16.43 6.60
CA ASP A 266 -5.84 -15.96 7.50
C ASP A 266 -5.18 -17.12 8.27
N ILE A 267 -5.94 -18.14 8.65
CA ILE A 267 -5.41 -19.35 9.30
C ILE A 267 -4.61 -20.21 8.31
N LEU A 268 -5.18 -20.50 7.13
CA LEU A 268 -4.52 -21.35 6.12
C LEU A 268 -3.26 -20.66 5.55
N LEU A 269 -3.32 -19.35 5.37
CA LEU A 269 -2.16 -18.55 5.00
C LEU A 269 -1.08 -18.59 6.09
N GLY A 270 -1.48 -18.56 7.35
CA GLY A 270 -0.57 -18.75 8.48
C GLY A 270 0.12 -20.10 8.44
N LEU A 271 -0.62 -21.17 8.20
CA LEU A 271 -0.06 -22.53 8.06
C LEU A 271 0.89 -22.64 6.88
N PHE A 272 0.55 -22.03 5.73
CA PHE A 272 1.44 -21.95 4.58
C PHE A 272 2.77 -21.27 4.92
N PHE A 273 2.73 -20.09 5.56
CA PHE A 273 3.97 -19.40 5.91
C PHE A 273 4.79 -20.11 6.98
N VAL A 274 4.14 -20.80 7.93
CA VAL A 274 4.82 -21.68 8.89
C VAL A 274 5.52 -22.82 8.15
N SER A 275 4.83 -23.49 7.21
CA SER A 275 5.43 -24.54 6.39
C SER A 275 6.65 -24.03 5.58
N ILE A 276 6.56 -22.85 4.98
CA ILE A 276 7.70 -22.21 4.31
C ILE A 276 8.84 -21.90 5.30
N GLY A 277 8.49 -21.41 6.49
CA GLY A 277 9.49 -21.13 7.53
C GLY A 277 10.26 -22.39 7.95
N MET A 278 9.59 -23.56 7.96
CA MET A 278 10.21 -24.85 8.25
C MET A 278 11.18 -25.32 7.15
N LEU A 279 11.02 -24.85 5.90
CA LEU A 279 11.97 -25.12 4.80
C LEU A 279 13.27 -24.32 4.93
N ILE A 280 13.32 -23.31 5.78
CA ILE A 280 14.54 -22.54 6.02
C ILE A 280 15.41 -23.31 7.02
N ASP A 281 16.55 -23.79 6.57
CA ASP A 281 17.52 -24.49 7.41
C ASP A 281 18.30 -23.50 8.28
N LEU A 282 18.12 -23.60 9.60
CA LEU A 282 18.78 -22.73 10.58
C LEU A 282 20.31 -22.95 10.59
N GLN A 283 20.80 -24.19 10.34
CA GLN A 283 22.23 -24.46 10.26
C GLN A 283 22.84 -23.80 9.03
N LEU A 284 22.15 -23.90 7.88
CA LEU A 284 22.51 -23.20 6.65
C LEU A 284 22.49 -21.68 6.85
N PHE A 285 21.47 -21.17 7.56
CA PHE A 285 21.35 -19.74 7.87
C PHE A 285 22.54 -19.22 8.67
N VAL A 286 22.98 -19.95 9.69
CA VAL A 286 24.10 -19.54 10.55
C VAL A 286 25.43 -19.71 9.82
N SER A 287 25.66 -20.87 9.15
CA SER A 287 26.92 -21.19 8.46
C SER A 287 27.19 -20.27 7.26
N HIS A 288 26.15 -19.83 6.55
CA HIS A 288 26.26 -18.97 5.37
C HIS A 288 25.67 -17.57 5.60
N SER A 289 25.65 -17.10 6.84
CA SER A 289 25.02 -15.82 7.23
C SER A 289 25.54 -14.62 6.42
N LEU A 290 26.86 -14.56 6.15
CA LEU A 290 27.45 -13.50 5.34
C LEU A 290 27.00 -13.55 3.88
N LEU A 291 26.88 -14.76 3.31
CA LEU A 291 26.37 -14.96 1.95
C LEU A 291 24.89 -14.56 1.85
N ILE A 292 24.06 -14.98 2.80
CA ILE A 292 22.64 -14.62 2.88
C ILE A 292 22.48 -13.10 3.00
N LEU A 293 23.29 -12.46 3.86
CA LEU A 293 23.28 -10.99 3.98
C LEU A 293 23.69 -10.34 2.65
N GLY A 294 24.72 -10.84 1.99
CA GLY A 294 25.16 -10.36 0.68
C GLY A 294 24.07 -10.50 -0.39
N MET A 295 23.41 -11.66 -0.45
CA MET A 295 22.28 -11.91 -1.37
C MET A 295 21.09 -10.99 -1.07
N THR A 296 20.75 -10.80 0.20
CA THR A 296 19.68 -9.88 0.65
C THR A 296 19.95 -8.45 0.19
N LEU A 297 21.17 -7.95 0.47
CA LEU A 297 21.56 -6.60 0.08
C LEU A 297 21.63 -6.44 -1.45
N ALA A 298 22.15 -7.45 -2.16
CA ALA A 298 22.19 -7.44 -3.62
C ALA A 298 20.78 -7.41 -4.23
N LEU A 299 19.86 -8.24 -3.72
CA LEU A 299 18.46 -8.24 -4.15
C LEU A 299 17.83 -6.87 -3.95
N MET A 300 17.95 -6.30 -2.74
CA MET A 300 17.35 -5.02 -2.40
C MET A 300 17.97 -3.86 -3.20
N LEU A 301 19.28 -3.87 -3.41
CA LEU A 301 19.99 -2.87 -4.21
C LEU A 301 19.58 -2.93 -5.68
N ILE A 302 19.62 -4.12 -6.29
CA ILE A 302 19.27 -4.28 -7.72
C ILE A 302 17.84 -3.81 -7.95
N LYS A 303 16.87 -4.32 -7.17
CA LYS A 303 15.46 -3.93 -7.33
C LYS A 303 15.24 -2.45 -7.04
N GLY A 304 15.78 -1.95 -5.93
CA GLY A 304 15.64 -0.54 -5.56
C GLY A 304 16.20 0.41 -6.62
N CYS A 305 17.40 0.11 -7.14
CA CYS A 305 18.03 0.90 -8.20
C CYS A 305 17.28 0.83 -9.53
N VAL A 306 16.79 -0.36 -9.94
CA VAL A 306 16.00 -0.52 -11.17
C VAL A 306 14.72 0.30 -11.10
N VAL A 307 13.97 0.16 -10.00
CA VAL A 307 12.72 0.92 -9.83
C VAL A 307 13.00 2.42 -9.79
N ALA A 308 13.98 2.86 -9.01
CA ALA A 308 14.36 4.28 -8.93
C ALA A 308 14.76 4.84 -10.30
N ALA A 309 15.55 4.09 -11.07
CA ALA A 309 15.93 4.48 -12.43
C ALA A 309 14.72 4.59 -13.36
N LEU A 310 13.82 3.62 -13.34
CA LEU A 310 12.62 3.62 -14.18
C LEU A 310 11.67 4.78 -13.85
N VAL A 311 11.45 5.05 -12.56
CA VAL A 311 10.61 6.18 -12.10
C VAL A 311 11.26 7.50 -12.50
N LYS A 312 12.59 7.60 -12.36
CA LYS A 312 13.34 8.80 -12.78
C LYS A 312 13.28 9.04 -14.27
N LEU A 313 13.43 7.98 -15.09
CA LEU A 313 13.33 8.05 -16.56
C LEU A 313 11.93 8.49 -17.04
N ARG A 314 10.90 8.28 -16.21
CA ARG A 314 9.53 8.75 -16.50
C ARG A 314 9.30 10.22 -16.13
N GLY A 315 10.31 10.92 -15.67
CA GLY A 315 10.26 12.34 -15.39
C GLY A 315 9.91 12.71 -13.94
N SER A 316 9.72 11.71 -13.05
CA SER A 316 9.49 12.00 -11.63
C SER A 316 10.75 12.58 -10.97
N ASP A 317 10.55 13.30 -9.87
CA ASP A 317 11.63 13.85 -9.06
C ASP A 317 12.48 12.73 -8.42
N SER A 318 13.69 13.05 -7.97
CA SER A 318 14.61 12.06 -7.41
C SER A 318 14.14 11.51 -6.07
N GLU A 319 13.39 12.29 -5.28
CA GLU A 319 12.84 11.84 -4.00
C GLU A 319 11.77 10.75 -4.24
N THR A 320 10.77 11.02 -5.08
CA THR A 320 9.76 10.06 -5.50
C THR A 320 10.39 8.80 -6.10
N ALA A 321 11.43 8.96 -6.95
CA ALA A 321 12.11 7.84 -7.55
C ALA A 321 12.77 6.92 -6.52
N TRP A 322 13.54 7.46 -5.57
CA TRP A 322 14.18 6.66 -4.54
C TRP A 322 13.19 6.07 -3.54
N ARG A 323 12.15 6.82 -3.15
CA ARG A 323 11.11 6.32 -2.24
C ARG A 323 10.33 5.16 -2.87
N SER A 324 9.97 5.26 -4.17
CA SER A 324 9.36 4.14 -4.92
C SER A 324 10.32 2.93 -5.01
N GLY A 325 11.60 3.17 -5.26
CA GLY A 325 12.63 2.14 -5.33
C GLY A 325 12.79 1.39 -4.02
N LEU A 326 12.92 2.12 -2.91
CA LEU A 326 13.06 1.53 -1.58
C LEU A 326 11.79 0.78 -1.14
N ALA A 327 10.61 1.27 -1.53
CA ALA A 327 9.34 0.60 -1.23
C ALA A 327 9.20 -0.76 -1.93
N LEU A 328 9.82 -0.96 -3.09
CA LEU A 328 9.72 -2.18 -3.90
C LEU A 328 11.01 -3.02 -3.89
N ALA A 329 11.97 -2.71 -3.03
CA ALA A 329 13.29 -3.32 -3.03
C ALA A 329 13.32 -4.79 -2.55
N GLN A 330 12.37 -5.19 -1.71
CA GLN A 330 12.32 -6.52 -1.08
C GLN A 330 11.73 -7.59 -2.00
N GLY A 331 11.90 -8.88 -1.61
CA GLY A 331 11.15 -10.00 -2.19
C GLY A 331 9.70 -10.01 -1.72
N GLY A 332 8.85 -10.77 -2.41
CA GLY A 332 7.42 -10.89 -2.11
C GLY A 332 7.04 -12.27 -1.59
N GLU A 333 5.84 -12.38 -1.01
CA GLU A 333 5.26 -13.63 -0.53
C GLU A 333 5.06 -14.68 -1.64
N PHE A 334 4.79 -14.24 -2.86
CA PHE A 334 4.63 -15.15 -4.00
C PHE A 334 5.94 -15.80 -4.43
N CYS A 335 7.08 -15.17 -4.12
CA CYS A 335 8.38 -15.78 -4.34
C CYS A 335 8.54 -17.08 -3.52
N PHE A 336 8.04 -17.10 -2.29
CA PHE A 336 8.03 -18.30 -1.45
C PHE A 336 7.17 -19.42 -2.06
N ALA A 337 5.96 -19.10 -2.52
CA ALA A 337 5.08 -20.06 -3.17
C ALA A 337 5.72 -20.65 -4.44
N LEU A 338 6.37 -19.78 -5.24
CA LEU A 338 7.09 -20.19 -6.44
C LEU A 338 8.26 -21.14 -6.10
N MET A 339 9.08 -20.76 -5.12
CA MET A 339 10.24 -21.54 -4.68
C MET A 339 9.83 -22.89 -4.06
N ALA A 340 8.76 -22.93 -3.27
CA ALA A 340 8.23 -24.16 -2.71
C ALA A 340 7.75 -25.13 -3.82
N GLN A 341 7.01 -24.61 -4.81
CA GLN A 341 6.55 -25.40 -5.95
C GLN A 341 7.72 -25.88 -6.83
N MET A 342 8.74 -25.03 -7.04
CA MET A 342 9.95 -25.41 -7.78
C MET A 342 10.76 -26.50 -7.06
N GLN A 343 10.85 -26.43 -5.72
CA GLN A 343 11.50 -27.46 -4.88
C GLN A 343 10.74 -28.78 -4.96
N GLN A 344 9.43 -28.75 -4.78
CA GLN A 344 8.57 -29.93 -4.89
C GLN A 344 8.71 -30.60 -6.28
N SER A 345 8.86 -29.78 -7.32
CA SER A 345 9.10 -30.24 -8.69
C SER A 345 10.58 -30.63 -8.97
N ARG A 346 11.47 -30.55 -7.98
CA ARG A 346 12.92 -30.84 -8.09
C ARG A 346 13.65 -30.04 -9.19
N LEU A 347 13.18 -28.82 -9.45
CA LEU A 347 13.80 -27.95 -10.45
C LEU A 347 15.06 -27.24 -9.93
N ILE A 348 15.19 -27.12 -8.62
CA ILE A 348 16.30 -26.46 -7.93
C ILE A 348 16.83 -27.33 -6.79
N PRO A 349 18.14 -27.31 -6.50
CA PRO A 349 18.71 -27.99 -5.35
C PRO A 349 18.21 -27.38 -4.02
N ASP A 350 18.00 -28.25 -2.99
CA ASP A 350 17.44 -27.83 -1.71
C ASP A 350 18.30 -26.77 -1.00
N GLU A 351 19.62 -26.92 -1.01
CA GLU A 351 20.56 -25.96 -0.41
C GLU A 351 20.44 -24.58 -1.06
N PHE A 352 20.41 -24.54 -2.40
CA PHE A 352 20.27 -23.29 -3.15
C PHE A 352 18.91 -22.62 -2.89
N ASN A 353 17.84 -23.42 -2.83
CA ASN A 353 16.50 -22.94 -2.48
C ASN A 353 16.46 -22.35 -1.07
N GLY A 354 17.08 -23.03 -0.09
CA GLY A 354 17.18 -22.55 1.28
C GLY A 354 17.89 -21.19 1.40
N LEU A 355 18.98 -20.98 0.65
CA LEU A 355 19.69 -19.69 0.61
C LEU A 355 18.80 -18.56 0.03
N LEU A 356 18.06 -18.83 -1.05
CA LEU A 356 17.16 -17.86 -1.67
C LEU A 356 15.97 -17.53 -0.77
N LEU A 357 15.38 -18.55 -0.12
CA LEU A 357 14.28 -18.38 0.86
C LEU A 357 14.76 -17.51 2.04
N ALA A 358 15.94 -17.80 2.59
CA ALA A 358 16.54 -17.04 3.68
C ALA A 358 16.80 -15.58 3.29
N ALA A 359 17.38 -15.34 2.09
CA ALA A 359 17.63 -13.99 1.60
C ALA A 359 16.34 -13.21 1.37
N THR A 360 15.31 -13.84 0.79
CA THR A 360 13.98 -13.25 0.59
C THR A 360 13.33 -12.90 1.92
N PHE A 361 13.36 -13.81 2.90
CA PHE A 361 12.86 -13.59 4.25
C PHE A 361 13.54 -12.39 4.94
N CYS A 362 14.88 -12.33 4.91
CA CYS A 362 15.64 -11.20 5.46
C CYS A 362 15.26 -9.87 4.79
N SER A 363 15.07 -9.88 3.47
CA SER A 363 14.66 -8.67 2.73
C SER A 363 13.29 -8.16 3.17
N MET A 364 12.34 -9.07 3.40
CA MET A 364 11.00 -8.73 3.90
C MET A 364 11.05 -8.21 5.35
N LEU A 365 11.90 -8.80 6.20
CA LEU A 365 12.09 -8.37 7.59
C LEU A 365 12.67 -6.96 7.68
N LEU A 366 13.57 -6.59 6.76
CA LEU A 366 14.16 -5.25 6.70
C LEU A 366 13.23 -4.18 6.12
N THR A 367 12.17 -4.57 5.42
CA THR A 367 11.30 -3.66 4.67
C THR A 367 10.63 -2.58 5.54
N PRO A 368 10.02 -2.86 6.70
CA PRO A 368 9.41 -1.81 7.52
C PRO A 368 10.43 -0.76 7.97
N LEU A 369 11.64 -1.19 8.33
CA LEU A 369 12.72 -0.29 8.72
C LEU A 369 13.20 0.57 7.53
N LEU A 370 13.31 -0.05 6.36
CA LEU A 370 13.73 0.63 5.13
C LEU A 370 12.70 1.68 4.71
N LEU A 371 11.41 1.38 4.75
CA LEU A 371 10.34 2.32 4.40
C LEU A 371 10.30 3.51 5.35
N ARG A 372 10.45 3.30 6.65
CA ARG A 372 10.53 4.38 7.65
C ARG A 372 11.79 5.24 7.46
N ALA A 373 12.91 4.63 7.02
CA ALA A 373 14.15 5.35 6.74
C ALA A 373 14.18 5.98 5.33
N ALA A 374 13.24 5.60 4.44
CA ALA A 374 13.24 6.01 3.03
C ALA A 374 13.28 7.54 2.82
N PRO A 375 12.55 8.38 3.58
CA PRO A 375 12.66 9.84 3.44
C PRO A 375 14.08 10.35 3.69
N ALA A 376 14.73 9.86 4.75
CA ALA A 376 16.09 10.28 5.10
C ALA A 376 17.14 9.82 4.08
N ILE A 377 16.97 8.59 3.56
CA ILE A 377 17.84 8.02 2.51
C ILE A 377 17.66 8.81 1.21
N ALA A 378 16.41 9.05 0.79
CA ALA A 378 16.11 9.80 -0.42
C ALA A 378 16.68 11.22 -0.37
N LEU A 379 16.57 11.91 0.76
CA LEU A 379 17.16 13.24 0.96
C LEU A 379 18.70 13.24 0.83
N ARG A 380 19.39 12.19 1.28
CA ARG A 380 20.86 12.07 1.16
C ARG A 380 21.29 11.79 -0.28
N LEU A 381 20.50 10.97 -1.00
CA LEU A 381 20.75 10.63 -2.40
C LEU A 381 20.30 11.72 -3.38
N HIS A 382 19.43 12.60 -2.91
CA HIS A 382 18.96 13.74 -3.70
C HIS A 382 20.05 14.82 -3.74
N ARG A 383 20.76 14.90 -4.86
CA ARG A 383 21.59 16.07 -5.17
C ARG A 383 20.64 17.23 -5.44
N LYS A 384 20.46 18.13 -4.47
CA LYS A 384 19.62 19.33 -4.61
C LYS A 384 19.97 20.05 -5.91
N PRO A 385 19.03 20.28 -6.84
CA PRO A 385 19.23 21.29 -7.85
C PRO A 385 19.45 22.60 -7.10
N ASN A 386 20.27 23.46 -7.66
CA ASN A 386 20.78 24.70 -7.10
C ASN A 386 19.65 25.53 -6.45
N GLN A 387 19.37 25.28 -5.15
CA GLN A 387 18.28 25.93 -4.40
C GLN A 387 18.39 27.46 -4.46
N GLN A 388 19.61 27.95 -4.61
CA GLN A 388 19.88 29.36 -4.69
C GLN A 388 19.32 29.98 -5.98
N VAL A 389 19.45 29.29 -7.12
CA VAL A 389 18.89 29.75 -8.40
C VAL A 389 17.36 29.78 -8.39
N GLN A 390 16.75 28.77 -7.76
CA GLN A 390 15.29 28.71 -7.64
C GLN A 390 14.75 29.81 -6.71
N LEU A 391 15.40 30.04 -5.58
CA LEU A 391 15.06 31.12 -4.66
C LEU A 391 15.21 32.51 -5.33
N GLU A 392 16.30 32.71 -6.07
CA GLU A 392 16.53 33.95 -6.80
C GLU A 392 15.46 34.18 -7.90
N GLN A 393 15.06 33.15 -8.62
CA GLN A 393 13.99 33.20 -9.61
C GLN A 393 12.62 33.53 -8.98
N ILE A 394 12.24 32.86 -7.89
CA ILE A 394 10.99 33.12 -7.16
C ILE A 394 11.00 34.55 -6.62
N THR A 395 12.11 34.98 -6.01
CA THR A 395 12.26 36.32 -5.47
C THR A 395 12.16 37.39 -6.58
N ALA A 396 12.81 37.18 -7.72
CA ALA A 396 12.76 38.11 -8.85
C ALA A 396 11.36 38.23 -9.45
N LEU A 397 10.64 37.12 -9.62
CA LEU A 397 9.28 37.10 -10.16
C LEU A 397 8.29 37.81 -9.23
N ASN A 398 8.50 37.76 -7.93
CA ASN A 398 7.56 38.26 -6.92
C ASN A 398 8.02 39.58 -6.26
N ALA A 399 9.14 40.16 -6.72
CA ALA A 399 9.73 41.37 -6.12
C ALA A 399 8.81 42.59 -6.09
N GLN A 400 7.88 42.70 -7.06
CA GLN A 400 6.96 43.82 -7.19
C GLN A 400 5.63 43.64 -6.45
N LEU A 401 5.32 42.42 -5.95
CA LEU A 401 4.06 42.15 -5.28
C LEU A 401 4.06 42.68 -3.84
N GLN A 402 3.03 43.46 -3.52
CA GLN A 402 2.78 44.01 -2.18
C GLN A 402 1.32 43.76 -1.78
N GLY A 403 1.08 43.48 -0.51
CA GLY A 403 -0.26 43.29 0.01
C GLY A 403 -1.01 42.07 -0.54
N HIS A 404 -0.28 41.09 -1.06
CA HIS A 404 -0.83 39.85 -1.59
C HIS A 404 -1.10 38.83 -0.49
N ALA A 405 -1.86 37.79 -0.81
CA ALA A 405 -2.04 36.63 0.05
C ALA A 405 -1.01 35.55 -0.27
N VAL A 406 -0.48 34.86 0.76
CA VAL A 406 0.38 33.68 0.61
C VAL A 406 -0.41 32.44 0.99
N ILE A 407 -0.54 31.47 0.07
CA ILE A 407 -1.23 30.20 0.30
C ILE A 407 -0.17 29.09 0.44
N CYS A 408 -0.11 28.46 1.61
CA CYS A 408 0.76 27.33 1.90
C CYS A 408 -0.06 26.03 1.76
N GLY A 409 0.21 25.26 0.69
CA GLY A 409 -0.56 24.09 0.27
C GLY A 409 -1.61 24.44 -0.79
N TYR A 410 -1.40 23.98 -2.04
CA TYR A 410 -2.28 24.24 -3.17
C TYR A 410 -3.05 22.98 -3.63
N GLY A 411 -3.45 22.16 -2.66
CA GLY A 411 -4.39 21.07 -2.85
C GLY A 411 -5.83 21.59 -3.09
N ARG A 412 -6.85 20.73 -2.97
CA ARG A 412 -8.25 21.08 -3.25
C ARG A 412 -8.74 22.34 -2.53
N VAL A 413 -8.40 22.50 -1.25
CA VAL A 413 -8.80 23.68 -0.46
C VAL A 413 -8.02 24.91 -0.91
N GLY A 414 -6.68 24.81 -1.06
CA GLY A 414 -5.84 25.91 -1.54
C GLY A 414 -6.26 26.40 -2.93
N GLN A 415 -6.56 25.48 -3.86
CA GLN A 415 -7.09 25.83 -5.20
C GLN A 415 -8.43 26.54 -5.13
N SER A 416 -9.33 26.09 -4.25
CA SER A 416 -10.63 26.76 -4.07
C SER A 416 -10.43 28.19 -3.55
N ILE A 417 -9.58 28.37 -2.54
CA ILE A 417 -9.26 29.70 -1.99
C ILE A 417 -8.61 30.59 -3.08
N GLY A 418 -7.64 30.05 -3.83
CA GLY A 418 -6.99 30.77 -4.93
C GLY A 418 -7.99 31.22 -6.00
N ARG A 419 -8.97 30.37 -6.37
CA ARG A 419 -10.05 30.75 -7.29
C ARG A 419 -10.91 31.88 -6.77
N PHE A 420 -11.31 31.83 -5.48
CA PHE A 420 -12.08 32.92 -4.87
C PHE A 420 -11.29 34.23 -4.84
N LEU A 421 -10.02 34.19 -4.42
CA LEU A 421 -9.16 35.38 -4.41
C LEU A 421 -9.00 35.98 -5.81
N ARG A 422 -8.85 35.15 -6.83
CA ARG A 422 -8.77 35.59 -8.23
C ARG A 422 -10.06 36.25 -8.70
N ASN A 423 -11.21 35.67 -8.39
CA ASN A 423 -12.50 36.24 -8.74
C ASN A 423 -12.72 37.62 -8.12
N GLU A 424 -12.19 37.81 -6.90
CA GLU A 424 -12.22 39.10 -6.19
C GLU A 424 -11.02 40.00 -6.53
N GLN A 425 -10.25 39.67 -7.59
CA GLN A 425 -9.08 40.43 -8.05
C GLN A 425 -8.02 40.65 -6.96
N GLN A 426 -7.94 39.76 -5.98
CA GLN A 426 -6.91 39.79 -4.95
C GLN A 426 -5.67 39.00 -5.41
N ALA A 427 -4.52 39.66 -5.37
CA ALA A 427 -3.26 39.04 -5.72
C ALA A 427 -2.89 37.96 -4.67
N PHE A 428 -2.45 36.79 -5.13
CA PHE A 428 -1.94 35.75 -4.25
C PHE A 428 -0.74 35.03 -4.87
N ILE A 429 0.04 34.38 -4.02
CA ILE A 429 1.09 33.44 -4.38
C ILE A 429 0.84 32.17 -3.61
N ALA A 430 0.94 31.02 -4.27
CA ALA A 430 0.81 29.73 -3.64
C ALA A 430 2.11 28.93 -3.68
N LEU A 431 2.37 28.19 -2.61
CA LEU A 431 3.45 27.21 -2.50
C LEU A 431 2.86 25.83 -2.29
N ASP A 432 3.33 24.84 -3.04
CA ASP A 432 3.02 23.43 -2.82
C ASP A 432 4.29 22.58 -3.02
N ASP A 433 4.43 21.52 -2.25
CA ASP A 433 5.56 20.59 -2.32
C ASP A 433 5.31 19.42 -3.30
N ASP A 434 4.14 19.36 -3.93
CA ASP A 434 3.78 18.40 -4.96
C ASP A 434 4.06 18.98 -6.36
N PRO A 435 5.07 18.46 -7.09
CA PRO A 435 5.45 18.99 -8.39
C PRO A 435 4.38 18.78 -9.47
N GLU A 436 3.55 17.72 -9.36
CA GLU A 436 2.46 17.46 -10.33
C GLU A 436 1.37 18.52 -10.18
N ARG A 437 0.97 18.82 -8.94
CA ARG A 437 -0.02 19.89 -8.65
C ARG A 437 0.46 21.25 -9.12
N VAL A 438 1.73 21.55 -8.87
CA VAL A 438 2.32 22.84 -9.31
C VAL A 438 2.34 22.90 -10.83
N GLN A 439 2.70 21.80 -11.52
CA GLN A 439 2.73 21.76 -12.98
C GLN A 439 1.32 21.89 -13.59
N GLU A 440 0.32 21.23 -13.02
CA GLU A 440 -1.08 21.39 -13.43
C GLU A 440 -1.57 22.83 -13.23
N ALA A 441 -1.29 23.39 -12.06
CA ALA A 441 -1.67 24.75 -11.72
C ALA A 441 -0.93 25.79 -12.57
N ALA A 442 0.35 25.59 -12.89
CA ALA A 442 1.15 26.51 -13.68
C ALA A 442 0.67 26.68 -15.13
N THR A 443 -0.11 25.72 -15.66
CA THR A 443 -0.77 25.87 -16.98
C THR A 443 -1.91 26.87 -16.95
N GLU A 444 -2.54 27.09 -15.79
CA GLU A 444 -3.65 28.01 -15.58
C GLU A 444 -3.21 29.30 -14.86
N ASP A 445 -2.16 29.23 -14.04
CA ASP A 445 -1.76 30.32 -13.16
C ASP A 445 -0.25 30.30 -12.84
N SER A 446 0.46 31.36 -13.22
CA SER A 446 1.88 31.57 -12.93
C SER A 446 2.20 31.90 -11.46
N SER A 447 1.17 32.05 -10.61
CA SER A 447 1.32 32.43 -9.19
C SER A 447 1.58 31.23 -8.27
N VAL A 448 1.67 29.99 -8.81
CA VAL A 448 1.89 28.77 -8.03
C VAL A 448 3.33 28.31 -8.22
N HIS A 449 4.07 28.16 -7.11
CA HIS A 449 5.47 27.79 -7.12
C HIS A 449 5.71 26.49 -6.34
N TYR A 450 6.65 25.69 -6.82
CA TYR A 450 7.08 24.49 -6.13
C TYR A 450 7.96 24.85 -4.92
N GLY A 451 7.60 24.33 -3.74
CA GLY A 451 8.45 24.47 -2.57
C GLY A 451 7.80 24.05 -1.25
N ASP A 452 8.65 23.66 -0.32
CA ASP A 452 8.27 23.27 1.04
C ASP A 452 8.06 24.51 1.91
N CYS A 453 6.82 24.79 2.27
CA CYS A 453 6.42 25.96 3.08
C CYS A 453 7.03 26.00 4.49
N ARG A 454 7.62 24.89 4.99
CA ARG A 454 8.33 24.87 6.28
C ARG A 454 9.65 25.64 6.23
N ARG A 455 10.10 26.03 5.04
CA ARG A 455 11.39 26.70 4.84
C ARG A 455 11.20 28.21 4.80
N GLY A 456 11.72 28.90 5.81
CA GLY A 456 11.66 30.37 5.89
C GLY A 456 12.22 31.09 4.67
N ALA A 457 13.30 30.58 4.08
CA ALA A 457 13.86 31.14 2.87
C ALA A 457 12.88 31.17 1.67
N LEU A 458 11.98 30.18 1.55
CA LEU A 458 10.94 30.18 0.53
C LEU A 458 9.80 31.12 0.87
N LEU A 459 9.40 31.17 2.14
CA LEU A 459 8.39 32.11 2.61
C LEU A 459 8.85 33.56 2.41
N SER A 460 10.12 33.86 2.67
CA SER A 460 10.71 35.18 2.35
C SER A 460 10.78 35.42 0.84
N ALA A 461 11.15 34.41 0.03
CA ALA A 461 11.22 34.56 -1.44
C ALA A 461 9.85 34.88 -2.07
N VAL A 462 8.73 34.41 -1.50
CA VAL A 462 7.38 34.79 -1.93
C VAL A 462 6.89 36.10 -1.30
N GLY A 463 7.73 36.77 -0.55
CA GLY A 463 7.45 38.09 0.01
C GLY A 463 6.53 38.11 1.21
N LEU A 464 6.63 37.11 2.11
CA LEU A 464 5.79 37.00 3.30
C LEU A 464 5.89 38.23 4.20
N GLU A 465 7.05 38.94 4.21
CA GLU A 465 7.22 40.20 4.93
C GLU A 465 6.25 41.30 4.46
N ARG A 466 5.84 41.23 3.19
CA ARG A 466 4.96 42.21 2.53
C ARG A 466 3.55 41.69 2.29
N ALA A 467 3.27 40.45 2.74
CA ALA A 467 1.97 39.80 2.59
C ALA A 467 0.93 40.43 3.52
N ARG A 468 -0.31 40.49 3.05
CA ARG A 468 -1.47 40.94 3.85
C ARG A 468 -2.19 39.78 4.55
N LEU A 469 -2.04 38.57 4.09
CA LEU A 469 -2.67 37.39 4.61
C LEU A 469 -1.81 36.17 4.33
N VAL A 470 -1.73 35.25 5.29
CA VAL A 470 -1.19 33.90 5.09
C VAL A 470 -2.30 32.89 5.32
N VAL A 471 -2.48 31.96 4.36
CA VAL A 471 -3.43 30.87 4.46
C VAL A 471 -2.66 29.56 4.48
N ILE A 472 -2.74 28.82 5.58
CA ILE A 472 -2.11 27.51 5.73
C ILE A 472 -3.18 26.45 5.46
N ALA A 473 -3.16 25.87 4.24
CA ALA A 473 -4.14 24.92 3.74
C ALA A 473 -3.63 23.48 3.63
N VAL A 474 -2.50 23.16 4.28
CA VAL A 474 -1.91 21.81 4.30
C VAL A 474 -2.74 20.86 5.16
N ASP A 475 -2.77 19.55 4.77
CA ASP A 475 -3.58 18.53 5.46
C ASP A 475 -2.98 18.07 6.80
N ASN A 476 -1.65 18.11 6.92
CA ASN A 476 -0.93 17.64 8.10
C ASN A 476 -0.78 18.77 9.12
N SER A 477 -1.34 18.58 10.30
CA SER A 477 -1.35 19.60 11.35
C SER A 477 0.04 19.89 11.94
N ASP A 478 0.96 18.92 11.98
CA ASP A 478 2.35 19.16 12.42
C ASP A 478 3.10 20.05 11.41
N VAL A 479 2.83 19.83 10.12
CA VAL A 479 3.35 20.69 9.05
C VAL A 479 2.74 22.09 9.17
N ALA A 480 1.44 22.19 9.39
CA ALA A 480 0.75 23.47 9.58
C ALA A 480 1.34 24.27 10.76
N LEU A 481 1.61 23.59 11.89
CA LEU A 481 2.23 24.20 13.05
C LEU A 481 3.67 24.68 12.77
N ALA A 482 4.44 23.90 12.02
CA ALA A 482 5.80 24.30 11.62
C ALA A 482 5.79 25.53 10.71
N VAL A 483 4.91 25.56 9.70
CA VAL A 483 4.72 26.71 8.81
C VAL A 483 4.25 27.94 9.57
N LEU A 484 3.31 27.78 10.50
CA LEU A 484 2.80 28.86 11.35
C LEU A 484 3.90 29.51 12.18
N LYS A 485 4.73 28.70 12.86
CA LYS A 485 5.87 29.21 13.66
C LYS A 485 6.86 29.99 12.81
N GLU A 486 7.18 29.45 11.62
CA GLU A 486 8.11 30.10 10.70
C GLU A 486 7.53 31.40 10.12
N ALA A 487 6.23 31.40 9.76
CA ALA A 487 5.55 32.60 9.28
C ALA A 487 5.52 33.71 10.33
N ARG A 488 5.28 33.36 11.61
CA ARG A 488 5.34 34.31 12.73
C ARG A 488 6.74 34.86 12.99
N HIS A 489 7.77 34.03 12.75
CA HIS A 489 9.16 34.48 12.87
C HIS A 489 9.52 35.54 11.80
N ILE A 490 9.02 35.37 10.58
CA ILE A 490 9.29 36.25 9.45
C ILE A 490 8.45 37.54 9.52
N ASN A 491 7.14 37.41 9.80
CA ASN A 491 6.20 38.51 9.93
C ASN A 491 5.27 38.29 11.13
N PRO A 492 5.58 38.91 12.29
CA PRO A 492 4.82 38.74 13.51
C PRO A 492 3.37 39.24 13.43
N ASP A 493 3.09 40.24 12.58
CA ASP A 493 1.81 40.94 12.56
C ASP A 493 0.87 40.46 11.44
N VAL A 494 1.35 39.67 10.47
CA VAL A 494 0.51 39.20 9.36
C VAL A 494 -0.65 38.33 9.86
N PRO A 495 -1.90 38.58 9.41
CA PRO A 495 -3.01 37.70 9.69
C PRO A 495 -2.74 36.30 9.13
N ILE A 496 -2.94 35.26 9.97
CA ILE A 496 -2.73 33.88 9.58
C ILE A 496 -4.01 33.09 9.81
N LEU A 497 -4.55 32.50 8.73
CA LEU A 497 -5.65 31.57 8.70
C LEU A 497 -5.08 30.15 8.55
N VAL A 498 -5.44 29.24 9.46
CA VAL A 498 -4.99 27.85 9.43
C VAL A 498 -6.19 26.93 9.27
N ARG A 499 -6.11 26.04 8.31
CA ARG A 499 -7.02 24.90 8.18
C ARG A 499 -6.51 23.74 9.06
N THR A 500 -7.40 23.07 9.76
CA THR A 500 -7.13 21.78 10.41
C THR A 500 -8.23 20.79 10.05
N ARG A 501 -7.93 19.49 10.12
CA ARG A 501 -8.90 18.44 9.81
C ARG A 501 -10.01 18.38 10.86
N ASP A 502 -9.63 18.44 12.12
CA ASP A 502 -10.50 18.38 13.29
C ASP A 502 -10.05 19.40 14.35
N ASP A 503 -10.62 19.32 15.53
CA ASP A 503 -10.38 20.24 16.64
C ASP A 503 -9.26 19.84 17.60
N SER A 504 -8.63 18.67 17.39
CA SER A 504 -7.61 18.09 18.30
C SER A 504 -6.42 19.02 18.56
N GLN A 505 -6.01 19.80 17.56
CA GLN A 505 -4.86 20.73 17.66
C GLN A 505 -5.27 22.22 17.62
N LEU A 506 -6.56 22.52 17.71
CA LEU A 506 -7.07 23.90 17.65
C LEU A 506 -6.43 24.80 18.71
N ALA A 507 -6.32 24.32 19.93
CA ALA A 507 -5.71 25.07 21.04
C ALA A 507 -4.22 25.34 20.80
N GLU A 508 -3.47 24.36 20.29
CA GLU A 508 -2.05 24.46 20.02
C GLU A 508 -1.76 25.46 18.87
N LEU A 509 -2.53 25.38 17.78
CA LEU A 509 -2.40 26.30 16.64
C LEU A 509 -2.75 27.74 17.05
N LYS A 510 -3.78 27.93 17.87
CA LYS A 510 -4.12 29.25 18.44
C LYS A 510 -2.99 29.78 19.34
N ALA A 511 -2.46 28.94 20.24
CA ALA A 511 -1.34 29.32 21.13
C ALA A 511 -0.06 29.65 20.33
N ALA A 512 0.16 28.99 19.19
CA ALA A 512 1.27 29.26 18.29
C ALA A 512 1.10 30.56 17.46
N GLY A 513 -0.05 31.25 17.58
CA GLY A 513 -0.26 32.56 16.99
C GLY A 513 -1.14 32.60 15.74
N ALA A 514 -1.94 31.56 15.46
CA ALA A 514 -2.94 31.63 14.40
C ALA A 514 -4.07 32.64 14.77
N ASN A 515 -4.40 33.54 13.87
CA ASN A 515 -5.52 34.48 14.06
C ASN A 515 -6.84 33.72 14.00
N GLU A 516 -6.96 32.83 13.04
CA GLU A 516 -8.14 31.98 12.87
C GLU A 516 -7.72 30.55 12.53
N VAL A 517 -8.43 29.59 13.11
CA VAL A 517 -8.26 28.15 12.85
C VAL A 517 -9.61 27.58 12.48
N VAL A 518 -9.69 26.97 11.29
CA VAL A 518 -10.93 26.42 10.72
C VAL A 518 -10.86 24.90 10.73
N PRO A 519 -11.59 24.22 11.62
CA PRO A 519 -11.70 22.77 11.64
C PRO A 519 -12.68 22.30 10.56
N GLU A 520 -12.17 21.72 9.48
CA GLU A 520 -12.94 21.35 8.29
C GLU A 520 -14.10 20.41 8.59
N LEU A 521 -13.85 19.37 9.42
CA LEU A 521 -14.87 18.39 9.76
C LEU A 521 -16.03 19.02 10.52
N LEU A 522 -15.74 19.89 11.47
CA LEU A 522 -16.77 20.56 12.26
C LEU A 522 -17.57 21.58 11.43
N GLU A 523 -16.89 22.37 10.59
CA GLU A 523 -17.57 23.31 9.69
C GLU A 523 -18.45 22.59 8.66
N SER A 524 -17.98 21.49 8.07
CA SER A 524 -18.77 20.68 7.16
C SER A 524 -20.00 20.07 7.85
N SER A 525 -19.83 19.57 9.08
CA SER A 525 -20.91 19.01 9.88
C SER A 525 -21.94 20.07 10.25
N LEU A 526 -21.49 21.28 10.60
CA LEU A 526 -22.34 22.41 10.94
C LEU A 526 -23.15 22.87 9.72
N MET A 527 -22.54 22.90 8.55
CA MET A 527 -23.21 23.20 7.30
C MET A 527 -24.28 22.15 6.96
N LEU A 528 -23.99 20.86 7.09
CA LEU A 528 -24.95 19.79 6.87
C LEU A 528 -26.11 19.88 7.87
N ALA A 529 -25.82 20.13 9.15
CA ALA A 529 -26.85 20.30 10.18
C ALA A 529 -27.74 21.50 9.87
N SER A 530 -27.18 22.63 9.43
CA SER A 530 -27.94 23.82 9.05
C SER A 530 -28.91 23.53 7.90
N HIS A 531 -28.45 22.87 6.84
CA HIS A 531 -29.31 22.47 5.74
C HIS A 531 -30.42 21.49 6.17
N ALA A 532 -30.08 20.53 7.04
CA ALA A 532 -31.08 19.61 7.59
C ALA A 532 -32.17 20.35 8.38
N LEU A 533 -31.82 21.34 9.21
CA LEU A 533 -32.75 22.15 9.96
C LEU A 533 -33.66 23.00 9.04
N ILE A 534 -33.11 23.57 7.97
CA ILE A 534 -33.87 24.30 6.95
C ILE A 534 -34.86 23.37 6.25
N LEU A 535 -34.45 22.17 5.86
CA LEU A 535 -35.31 21.17 5.24
C LEU A 535 -36.42 20.66 6.18
N LEU A 536 -36.20 20.70 7.50
CA LEU A 536 -37.20 20.43 8.51
C LEU A 536 -38.15 21.61 8.75
N GLY A 537 -37.99 22.74 8.04
CA GLY A 537 -38.87 23.90 8.07
C GLY A 537 -38.52 24.97 9.10
N LEU A 538 -37.32 24.92 9.71
CA LEU A 538 -36.85 26.02 10.56
C LEU A 538 -36.51 27.24 9.70
N PRO A 539 -36.87 28.46 10.14
CA PRO A 539 -36.53 29.69 9.43
C PRO A 539 -35.02 29.91 9.37
N ASP A 540 -34.50 30.36 8.21
CA ASP A 540 -33.09 30.60 7.95
C ASP A 540 -32.37 31.42 9.05
N HIS A 541 -33.05 32.51 9.53
CA HIS A 541 -32.48 33.37 10.55
C HIS A 541 -32.27 32.69 11.91
N GLN A 542 -33.12 31.71 12.27
CA GLN A 542 -32.94 30.93 13.50
C GLN A 542 -31.80 29.91 13.34
N VAL A 543 -31.74 29.28 12.17
CA VAL A 543 -30.63 28.35 11.87
C VAL A 543 -29.31 29.08 11.88
N GLN A 544 -29.22 30.26 11.24
CA GLN A 544 -28.03 31.07 11.20
C GLN A 544 -27.58 31.50 12.61
N ALA A 545 -28.50 31.92 13.45
CA ALA A 545 -28.23 32.28 14.85
C ALA A 545 -27.61 31.09 15.64
N ARG A 546 -28.10 29.86 15.41
CA ARG A 546 -27.57 28.65 16.03
C ARG A 546 -26.15 28.33 15.53
N VAL A 547 -25.91 28.46 14.23
CA VAL A 547 -24.61 28.29 13.62
C VAL A 547 -23.59 29.27 14.21
N ASP A 548 -23.96 30.54 14.32
CA ASP A 548 -23.10 31.58 14.88
C ASP A 548 -22.85 31.37 16.38
N GLU A 549 -23.82 30.85 17.12
CA GLU A 549 -23.66 30.46 18.53
C GLU A 549 -22.64 29.34 18.69
N VAL A 550 -22.67 28.30 17.85
CA VAL A 550 -21.73 27.20 17.87
C VAL A 550 -20.31 27.68 17.55
N ARG A 551 -20.15 28.54 16.54
CA ARG A 551 -18.85 29.14 16.19
C ARG A 551 -18.31 30.03 17.31
N HIS A 552 -19.17 30.87 17.93
CA HIS A 552 -18.78 31.75 19.05
C HIS A 552 -18.34 30.94 20.29
N ASN A 553 -19.01 29.84 20.56
CA ASN A 553 -18.66 28.93 21.66
C ASN A 553 -17.48 28.01 21.32
N ARG A 554 -16.72 28.31 20.25
CA ARG A 554 -15.54 27.55 19.81
C ARG A 554 -15.82 26.06 19.67
N TYR A 555 -16.95 25.72 19.06
CA TYR A 555 -17.40 24.35 18.78
C TYR A 555 -17.59 23.46 20.03
N ARG A 556 -17.58 24.00 21.26
CA ARG A 556 -17.74 23.22 22.50
C ARG A 556 -19.00 22.36 22.52
N LEU A 557 -20.05 22.81 21.88
CA LEU A 557 -21.31 22.05 21.78
C LEU A 557 -21.19 20.78 20.92
N LEU A 558 -20.15 20.65 20.09
CA LEU A 558 -19.90 19.51 19.22
C LEU A 558 -18.81 18.58 19.76
N HIS A 559 -18.03 18.99 20.76
CA HIS A 559 -16.95 18.21 21.35
C HIS A 559 -17.39 16.84 21.90
N GLY A 560 -18.60 16.72 22.41
CA GLY A 560 -19.12 15.46 22.98
C GLY A 560 -19.45 14.37 21.96
N PHE A 561 -19.53 14.68 20.66
CA PHE A 561 -19.92 13.72 19.63
C PHE A 561 -18.74 12.97 18.98
N TYR A 562 -17.51 13.44 19.16
CA TYR A 562 -16.33 12.93 18.45
C TYR A 562 -15.23 12.39 19.35
N THR A 563 -15.34 12.51 20.68
CA THR A 563 -14.40 11.89 21.62
C THR A 563 -14.84 10.45 21.92
N HIS A 564 -14.02 9.46 21.55
CA HIS A 564 -14.08 8.15 22.19
C HIS A 564 -13.90 8.37 23.72
N PRO A 565 -14.68 7.72 24.57
CA PRO A 565 -14.49 7.82 26.00
C PRO A 565 -13.11 7.27 26.37
N SER A 566 -12.12 8.16 26.50
CA SER A 566 -10.95 7.87 27.32
C SER A 566 -11.46 7.85 28.75
N THR A 567 -11.37 6.69 29.39
CA THR A 567 -11.47 6.50 30.83
C THR A 567 -10.67 7.58 31.53
N ASP A 568 -11.36 8.29 32.43
CA ASP A 568 -10.90 9.23 33.46
C ASP A 568 -11.29 10.69 33.20
N GLU A 569 -12.45 11.02 33.73
CA GLU A 569 -12.76 12.15 34.63
C GLU A 569 -14.28 12.36 34.70
N GLU A 570 -14.87 11.78 35.72
CA GLU A 570 -16.18 12.20 36.26
C GLU A 570 -16.02 13.62 36.84
N ALA A 571 -16.62 14.61 36.18
CA ALA A 571 -16.91 15.89 36.82
C ALA A 571 -18.41 15.95 37.16
N PRO A 572 -18.79 16.36 38.37
CA PRO A 572 -20.15 16.25 38.87
C PRO A 572 -21.09 17.22 38.15
N ILE A 573 -22.21 16.68 37.68
CA ILE A 573 -23.37 17.44 37.25
C ILE A 573 -23.99 18.09 38.48
N ASN A 574 -23.94 19.42 38.56
CA ASN A 574 -24.70 20.18 39.53
C ASN A 574 -26.07 20.48 38.93
N PRO A 575 -27.17 20.06 39.56
CA PRO A 575 -28.54 20.42 39.17
C PRO A 575 -28.92 21.71 39.87
N ASP A 576 -29.10 22.79 39.10
CA ASP A 576 -30.04 23.87 39.44
C ASP A 576 -30.46 24.59 38.11
#